data_c989977c14fa213b62ec765490fff7f2
#
_entry.id   c989977c14fa213b62ec765490fff7f2
#
_cell.length_a   1.000
_cell.length_b   1.000
_cell.length_c   1.000
_cell.angle_alpha   90.00
_cell.angle_beta   90.00
_cell.angle_gamma   90.00
#
_symmetry.space_group_name_H-M   'P 1'
#
loop_
_entity.id
_entity.type
_entity.pdbx_description
1 polymer ?
#
loop_
_entity_poly.entity_id
_entity_poly.type
_entity_poly.pdbx_seq_one_letter_code
_entity_poly.pdbx_strand_id
1 'polypeptide(L)'
;GLQAFRGFLRSEFSEENLEFWLACENYRISPSNLQKTKASRIYNQFINPDAPLEVNLDAETREALLGLMDSPGAETFDRAQERIYSLMAKDSFPRFLRSHHCMEAIKAF
;
A
#
# COMPACT_ATOMS: atom_id res chain seq x y z
N GLY A 1 10.35 11.81 -7.97
CA GLY A 1 9.28 11.97 -7.05
C GLY A 1 8.26 10.86 -7.05
N LEU A 2 7.18 11.08 -6.33
CA LEU A 2 6.11 10.10 -6.16
C LEU A 2 5.50 9.67 -7.50
N GLN A 3 5.25 10.61 -8.39
CA GLN A 3 4.65 10.31 -9.70
C GLN A 3 5.56 9.42 -10.54
N ALA A 4 6.86 9.68 -10.52
CA ALA A 4 7.81 8.87 -11.26
C ALA A 4 7.89 7.45 -10.72
N PHE A 5 7.86 7.28 -9.38
CA PHE A 5 7.86 5.95 -8.75
C PHE A 5 6.58 5.18 -9.08
N ARG A 6 5.43 5.85 -9.03
CA ARG A 6 4.16 5.24 -9.42
C ARG A 6 4.19 4.77 -10.87
N GLY A 7 4.73 5.60 -11.79
CA GLY A 7 4.88 5.22 -13.19
C GLY A 7 5.78 4.00 -13.36
N PHE A 8 6.88 3.92 -12.60
CA PHE A 8 7.76 2.77 -12.61
C PHE A 8 7.04 1.50 -12.14
N LEU A 9 6.31 1.57 -11.01
CA LEU A 9 5.56 0.42 -10.49
C LEU A 9 4.48 -0.04 -11.46
N ARG A 10 3.83 0.91 -12.16
CA ARG A 10 2.84 0.57 -13.17
C ARG A 10 3.48 -0.19 -14.32
N SER A 11 4.65 0.23 -14.78
CA SER A 11 5.38 -0.47 -15.84
C SER A 11 5.83 -1.88 -15.43
N GLU A 12 5.99 -2.12 -14.13
CA GLU A 12 6.37 -3.43 -13.58
C GLU A 12 5.15 -4.24 -13.12
N PHE A 13 3.94 -3.72 -13.30
CA PHE A 13 2.70 -4.36 -12.84
C PHE A 13 2.67 -4.59 -11.34
N SER A 14 3.22 -3.65 -10.57
CA SER A 14 3.31 -3.77 -9.11
C SER A 14 2.90 -2.48 -8.37
N GLU A 15 2.02 -1.69 -8.96
CA GLU A 15 1.58 -0.43 -8.36
C GLU A 15 0.70 -0.63 -7.11
N GLU A 16 0.16 -1.83 -6.90
CA GLU A 16 -0.71 -2.12 -5.76
C GLU A 16 -0.03 -1.84 -4.41
N ASN A 17 1.27 -2.05 -4.32
CA ASN A 17 2.00 -1.80 -3.08
C ASN A 17 1.96 -0.31 -2.69
N LEU A 18 2.21 0.57 -3.64
CA LEU A 18 2.16 2.01 -3.39
C LEU A 18 0.73 2.48 -3.13
N GLU A 19 -0.23 1.97 -3.91
CA GLU A 19 -1.64 2.32 -3.72
C GLU A 19 -2.15 1.90 -2.33
N PHE A 20 -1.75 0.73 -1.86
CA PHE A 20 -2.08 0.27 -0.52
C PHE A 20 -1.47 1.18 0.54
N TRP A 21 -0.20 1.52 0.40
CA TRP A 21 0.49 2.38 1.36
C TRP A 21 -0.20 3.75 1.46
N LEU A 22 -0.55 4.34 0.33
CA LEU A 22 -1.25 5.63 0.29
C LEU A 22 -2.65 5.53 0.90
N ALA A 23 -3.36 4.44 0.65
CA ALA A 23 -4.67 4.21 1.23
C ALA A 23 -4.59 4.11 2.76
N CYS A 24 -3.54 3.46 3.29
CA CYS A 24 -3.31 3.38 4.72
C CYS A 24 -3.02 4.74 5.34
N GLU A 25 -2.25 5.58 4.67
CA GLU A 25 -1.99 6.95 5.13
C GLU A 25 -3.29 7.77 5.19
N ASN A 26 -4.11 7.68 4.17
CA ASN A 26 -5.42 8.35 4.16
C ASN A 26 -6.32 7.84 5.27
N TYR A 27 -6.31 6.52 5.51
CA TYR A 27 -7.09 5.91 6.56
C TYR A 27 -6.69 6.45 7.95
N ARG A 28 -5.40 6.55 8.20
CA ARG A 28 -4.87 6.96 9.50
C ARG A 28 -5.35 8.34 9.92
N ILE A 29 -5.48 9.26 8.98
CA ILE A 29 -5.92 10.64 9.26
C ILE A 29 -7.44 10.82 9.17
N SER A 30 -8.18 9.75 8.89
CA SER A 30 -9.62 9.82 8.74
C SER A 30 -10.34 9.91 10.09
N PRO A 31 -11.48 10.63 10.15
CA PRO A 31 -12.27 10.68 11.39
C PRO A 31 -12.76 9.28 11.79
N SER A 32 -12.94 9.07 13.10
CA SER A 32 -13.32 7.76 13.63
C SER A 32 -14.64 7.24 13.07
N ASN A 33 -15.58 8.13 12.75
CA ASN A 33 -16.87 7.72 12.19
C ASN A 33 -16.77 7.15 10.76
N LEU A 34 -15.64 7.36 10.07
CA LEU A 34 -15.40 6.83 8.74
C LEU A 34 -14.44 5.64 8.73
N GLN A 35 -13.81 5.34 9.86
CA GLN A 35 -12.77 4.30 9.91
C GLN A 35 -13.31 2.93 9.51
N LYS A 36 -14.47 2.52 10.01
CA LYS A 36 -15.03 1.21 9.68
C LYS A 36 -15.29 1.07 8.18
N THR A 37 -15.87 2.08 7.57
CA THR A 37 -16.17 2.08 6.12
C THR A 37 -14.87 2.03 5.32
N LYS A 38 -13.90 2.86 5.66
CA LYS A 38 -12.61 2.90 4.95
C LYS A 38 -11.80 1.63 5.16
N ALA A 39 -11.80 1.07 6.37
CA ALA A 39 -11.10 -0.18 6.65
C ALA A 39 -11.65 -1.33 5.81
N SER A 40 -12.98 -1.44 5.73
CA SER A 40 -13.63 -2.45 4.90
C SER A 40 -13.25 -2.28 3.42
N ARG A 41 -13.19 -1.06 2.96
CA ARG A 41 -12.82 -0.74 1.57
C ARG A 41 -11.38 -1.15 1.27
N ILE A 42 -10.45 -0.84 2.18
CA ILE A 42 -9.04 -1.24 2.05
C ILE A 42 -8.92 -2.76 2.06
N TYR A 43 -9.61 -3.43 2.97
CA TYR A 43 -9.58 -4.88 3.06
C TYR A 43 -10.03 -5.52 1.75
N ASN A 44 -11.17 -5.08 1.23
CA ASN A 44 -11.72 -5.68 0.01
C ASN A 44 -10.91 -5.37 -1.24
N GLN A 45 -10.19 -4.25 -1.26
CA GLN A 45 -9.40 -3.84 -2.42
C GLN A 45 -7.99 -4.42 -2.42
N PHE A 46 -7.38 -4.63 -1.25
CA PHE A 46 -5.96 -4.98 -1.14
C PHE A 46 -5.65 -6.25 -0.35
N ILE A 47 -6.51 -6.67 0.56
CA ILE A 47 -6.19 -7.73 1.53
C ILE A 47 -6.91 -9.05 1.25
N ASN A 48 -8.17 -8.97 0.88
CA ASN A 48 -8.99 -10.15 0.57
C ASN A 48 -8.28 -11.01 -0.49
N PRO A 49 -8.27 -12.35 -0.38
CA PRO A 49 -7.62 -13.20 -1.37
C PRO A 49 -8.06 -12.98 -2.82
N ASP A 50 -9.28 -12.48 -3.02
CA ASP A 50 -9.81 -12.18 -4.35
C ASP A 50 -9.75 -10.69 -4.70
N ALA A 51 -9.00 -9.91 -3.93
CA ALA A 51 -8.92 -8.47 -4.13
C ALA A 51 -8.30 -8.11 -5.49
N PRO A 52 -8.82 -7.09 -6.17
CA PRO A 52 -8.29 -6.68 -7.47
C PRO A 52 -6.85 -6.16 -7.42
N LEU A 53 -6.44 -5.59 -6.30
CA LEU A 53 -5.09 -5.05 -6.10
C LEU A 53 -4.40 -5.72 -4.90
N GLU A 54 -4.51 -7.05 -4.82
CA GLU A 54 -4.00 -7.81 -3.67
C GLU A 54 -2.51 -7.55 -3.44
N VAL A 55 -2.16 -7.19 -2.17
CA VAL A 55 -0.77 -7.00 -1.76
C VAL A 55 -0.24 -8.28 -1.13
N ASN A 56 1.09 -8.46 -1.17
CA ASN A 56 1.74 -9.66 -0.66
C ASN A 56 1.92 -9.59 0.87
N LEU A 57 0.94 -10.12 1.58
CA LEU A 57 0.97 -10.26 3.03
C LEU A 57 0.93 -11.73 3.43
N ASP A 58 1.54 -12.06 4.56
CA ASP A 58 1.47 -13.40 5.12
C ASP A 58 0.06 -13.71 5.66
N ALA A 59 -0.26 -14.99 5.74
CA ALA A 59 -1.58 -15.44 6.18
C ALA A 59 -1.92 -14.97 7.60
N GLU A 60 -0.95 -14.95 8.49
CA GLU A 60 -1.14 -14.51 9.88
C GLU A 60 -1.58 -13.04 9.92
N THR A 61 -0.92 -12.18 9.16
CA THR A 61 -1.27 -10.76 9.09
C THR A 61 -2.66 -10.57 8.49
N ARG A 62 -3.01 -11.32 7.44
CA ARG A 62 -4.35 -11.26 6.83
C ARG A 62 -5.44 -11.66 7.81
N GLU A 63 -5.24 -12.75 8.54
CA GLU A 63 -6.21 -13.23 9.53
C GLU A 63 -6.38 -12.24 10.66
N ALA A 64 -5.27 -11.64 11.12
CA ALA A 64 -5.34 -10.62 12.16
C ALA A 64 -6.14 -9.41 11.71
N LEU A 65 -5.94 -8.98 10.45
CA LEU A 65 -6.69 -7.86 9.88
C LEU A 65 -8.18 -8.17 9.77
N LEU A 66 -8.53 -9.38 9.33
CA LEU A 66 -9.93 -9.79 9.23
C LEU A 66 -10.61 -9.70 10.60
N GLY A 67 -9.94 -10.11 11.66
CA GLY A 67 -10.45 -10.04 13.01
C GLY A 67 -10.65 -8.63 13.53
N LEU A 68 -9.99 -7.64 12.94
CA LEU A 68 -10.10 -6.24 13.35
C LEU A 68 -11.16 -5.46 12.57
N MET A 69 -11.77 -6.05 11.54
CA MET A 69 -12.71 -5.31 10.67
C MET A 69 -14.00 -4.88 11.37
N ASP A 70 -14.39 -5.56 12.44
CA ASP A 70 -15.59 -5.19 13.19
C ASP A 70 -15.38 -3.93 14.04
N SER A 71 -14.16 -3.72 14.52
CA SER A 71 -13.82 -2.57 15.36
C SER A 71 -12.43 -2.03 15.00
N PRO A 72 -12.26 -1.50 13.80
CA PRO A 72 -10.96 -0.99 13.37
C PRO A 72 -10.61 0.32 14.09
N GLY A 73 -9.34 0.50 14.39
CA GLY A 73 -8.81 1.74 14.97
C GLY A 73 -7.83 2.39 14.01
N ALA A 74 -7.26 3.52 14.43
CA ALA A 74 -6.29 4.26 13.61
C ALA A 74 -5.06 3.44 13.25
N GLU A 75 -4.68 2.49 14.12
CA GLU A 75 -3.47 1.69 13.96
C GLU A 75 -3.71 0.32 13.29
N THR A 76 -4.93 0.06 12.85
CA THR A 76 -5.32 -1.25 12.33
C THR A 76 -4.39 -1.77 11.22
N PHE A 77 -3.97 -0.90 10.31
CA PHE A 77 -3.17 -1.31 9.16
C PHE A 77 -1.66 -1.04 9.32
N ASP A 78 -1.21 -0.53 10.47
CA ASP A 78 0.18 -0.13 10.63
C ASP A 78 1.18 -1.25 10.35
N ARG A 79 0.94 -2.45 10.89
CA ARG A 79 1.84 -3.60 10.70
C ARG A 79 1.90 -4.01 9.22
N ALA A 80 0.74 -4.05 8.56
CA ALA A 80 0.69 -4.39 7.15
C ALA A 80 1.35 -3.31 6.29
N GLN A 81 1.14 -2.05 6.63
CA GLN A 81 1.76 -0.93 5.92
C GLN A 81 3.29 -0.98 6.03
N GLU A 82 3.82 -1.27 7.22
CA GLU A 82 5.26 -1.43 7.43
C GLU A 82 5.83 -2.56 6.58
N ARG A 83 5.13 -3.68 6.50
CA ARG A 83 5.53 -4.82 5.68
C ARG A 83 5.66 -4.41 4.21
N ILE A 84 4.64 -3.74 3.70
CA ILE A 84 4.61 -3.31 2.30
C ILE A 84 5.66 -2.24 2.04
N TYR A 85 5.85 -1.31 2.97
CA TYR A 85 6.92 -0.32 2.87
C TYR A 85 8.29 -1.00 2.76
N SER A 86 8.54 -2.01 3.61
CA SER A 86 9.81 -2.75 3.58
C SER A 86 10.03 -3.45 2.24
N LEU A 87 8.98 -4.02 1.65
CA LEU A 87 9.08 -4.66 0.33
C LEU A 87 9.46 -3.65 -0.74
N MET A 88 8.81 -2.49 -0.74
CA MET A 88 9.13 -1.43 -1.70
C MET A 88 10.55 -0.89 -1.50
N ALA A 89 10.96 -0.68 -0.24
CA ALA A 89 12.28 -0.14 0.07
C ALA A 89 13.41 -1.10 -0.31
N LYS A 90 13.19 -2.40 -0.15
CA LYS A 90 14.22 -3.42 -0.40
C LYS A 90 14.27 -3.88 -1.84
N ASP A 91 13.17 -3.80 -2.58
CA ASP A 91 13.06 -4.35 -3.92
C ASP A 91 12.71 -3.30 -4.97
N SER A 92 11.49 -2.75 -4.93
CA SER A 92 11.01 -1.84 -5.98
C SER A 92 11.78 -0.53 -6.03
N PHE A 93 12.05 0.08 -4.88
CA PHE A 93 12.68 1.40 -4.84
C PHE A 93 14.13 1.40 -5.33
N PRO A 94 14.99 0.43 -4.93
CA PRO A 94 16.34 0.37 -5.51
C PRO A 94 16.35 0.19 -7.01
N ARG A 95 15.44 -0.63 -7.57
CA ARG A 95 15.31 -0.79 -9.02
C ARG A 95 14.84 0.51 -9.68
N PHE A 96 13.91 1.22 -9.02
CA PHE A 96 13.44 2.52 -9.51
C PHE A 96 14.59 3.53 -9.59
N LEU A 97 15.44 3.61 -8.58
CA LEU A 97 16.55 4.55 -8.56
C LEU A 97 17.53 4.35 -9.73
N ARG A 98 17.59 3.14 -10.29
CA ARG A 98 18.43 2.82 -11.44
C ARG A 98 17.64 2.81 -12.75
N SER A 99 16.38 3.19 -12.72
CA SER A 99 15.48 3.08 -13.86
C SER A 99 15.45 4.36 -14.69
N HIS A 100 14.96 4.21 -15.91
CA HIS A 100 14.67 5.32 -16.81
C HIS A 100 13.67 6.31 -16.19
N HIS A 101 12.68 5.82 -15.46
CA HIS A 101 11.67 6.67 -14.82
C HIS A 101 12.28 7.63 -13.80
N CYS A 102 13.26 7.16 -13.02
CA CYS A 102 13.96 8.03 -12.07
C CYS A 102 14.80 9.08 -12.77
N MET A 103 15.50 8.67 -13.81
CA MET A 103 16.34 9.58 -14.59
C MET A 103 15.50 10.69 -15.24
N GLU A 104 14.34 10.34 -15.78
CA GLU A 104 13.40 11.32 -16.34
C GLU A 104 12.89 12.31 -15.29
N ALA A 105 12.59 11.82 -14.07
CA ALA A 105 12.16 12.67 -12.98
C ALA A 105 13.25 13.66 -12.56
N ILE A 106 14.52 13.23 -12.56
CA ILE A 106 15.65 14.09 -12.23
C ILE A 106 15.83 15.17 -13.31
N LYS A 107 15.68 14.80 -14.56
CA LYS A 107 15.82 15.75 -15.69
C LYS A 107 14.73 16.82 -15.67
N ALA A 108 13.59 16.56 -15.03
CA ALA A 108 12.49 17.52 -14.93
C ALA A 108 12.77 18.65 -13.94
N PHE A 109 13.80 18.52 -13.14
CA PHE A 109 14.26 19.55 -12.21
C PHE A 109 15.43 20.31 -12.86
#